data_7a6033298cf3e835e883b40a05ccc444
#
_entry.id   7a6033298cf3e835e883b40a05ccc444
#
_cell.length_a   1.000
_cell.length_b   1.000
_cell.length_c   1.000
_cell.angle_alpha   90.00
_cell.angle_beta   90.00
_cell.angle_gamma   90.00
#
_symmetry.space_group_name_H-M   'P 1'
#
loop_
_entity.id
_entity.type
_entity.pdbx_description
1 polymer ?
#
loop_
_entity_poly.entity_id
_entity_poly.type
_entity_poly.pdbx_seq_one_letter_code
_entity_poly.pdbx_strand_id
1 'polypeptide(L)'
;MNETTDTKPKAGAIIVPVTLFEQNCTIIWDEPTKKAVVIDPGGDVAKIQAAIKQTGVTVEKIWLTHGHIDHVGGAAELRDALQVKIEGPHIADKYLLDNVVSSGERFGMTGVRNFGPDRWLDEGDQVSIGDLTFDILHCPGHSPGSVVFFNKELRFAHVGDVLFAGSVGRTDLPGGSHPELIKSIKEKLLPLGDDVGFICGHGAGSSIGQERMTNPFLTGEM
;
A
#
# COMPACT_ATOMS: atom_id res chain seq x y z
N MET A 1 -14.55 -22.76 34.13
CA MET A 1 -14.93 -21.65 33.24
C MET A 1 -13.81 -21.50 32.25
N ASN A 2 -14.00 -22.01 31.02
CA ASN A 2 -13.04 -21.79 29.97
C ASN A 2 -13.27 -20.37 29.42
N GLU A 3 -12.36 -19.47 29.69
CA GLU A 3 -12.28 -18.22 28.96
C GLU A 3 -11.95 -18.57 27.51
N THR A 4 -12.92 -18.40 26.62
CA THR A 4 -12.66 -18.35 25.20
C THR A 4 -11.85 -17.09 24.95
N THR A 5 -10.52 -17.25 24.87
CA THR A 5 -9.65 -16.17 24.39
C THR A 5 -10.17 -15.72 23.03
N ASP A 6 -10.55 -14.47 22.93
CA ASP A 6 -10.91 -13.82 21.67
C ASP A 6 -9.71 -13.95 20.72
N THR A 7 -9.78 -14.92 19.81
CA THR A 7 -8.67 -15.31 18.91
C THR A 7 -8.61 -14.43 17.66
N LYS A 8 -9.42 -13.35 17.60
CA LYS A 8 -9.34 -12.43 16.47
C LYS A 8 -7.98 -11.73 16.45
N PRO A 9 -7.36 -11.62 15.28
CA PRO A 9 -6.10 -10.89 15.13
C PRO A 9 -6.29 -9.44 15.56
N LYS A 10 -5.30 -8.89 16.25
CA LYS A 10 -5.30 -7.50 16.68
C LYS A 10 -4.18 -6.77 15.94
N ALA A 11 -4.54 -5.74 15.21
CA ALA A 11 -3.58 -4.92 14.49
C ALA A 11 -3.71 -3.46 14.91
N GLY A 12 -2.58 -2.78 14.94
CA GLY A 12 -2.52 -1.33 15.00
C GLY A 12 -2.06 -0.76 13.66
N ALA A 13 -2.46 0.47 13.37
CA ALA A 13 -1.99 1.18 12.19
C ALA A 13 -1.89 2.68 12.46
N ILE A 14 -0.90 3.33 11.86
CA ILE A 14 -0.82 4.79 11.76
C ILE A 14 -0.49 5.19 10.34
N ILE A 15 -1.02 6.33 9.94
CA ILE A 15 -0.71 6.97 8.67
C ILE A 15 0.24 8.13 8.94
N VAL A 16 1.32 8.19 8.16
CA VAL A 16 2.31 9.26 8.18
C VAL A 16 2.30 9.92 6.81
N PRO A 17 1.55 11.01 6.60
CA PRO A 17 1.57 11.72 5.33
C PRO A 17 2.98 12.21 5.04
N VAL A 18 3.53 11.90 3.86
CA VAL A 18 4.89 12.23 3.47
C VAL A 18 4.92 13.04 2.18
N THR A 19 5.96 13.85 2.05
CA THR A 19 6.23 14.73 0.90
C THR A 19 5.14 15.79 0.66
N LEU A 20 5.33 16.60 -0.38
CA LEU A 20 4.32 17.55 -0.84
C LEU A 20 3.10 16.88 -1.50
N PHE A 21 3.19 15.59 -1.79
CA PHE A 21 2.09 14.78 -2.32
C PHE A 21 1.11 14.36 -1.22
N GLU A 22 1.48 14.55 0.07
CA GLU A 22 0.70 14.06 1.22
C GLU A 22 0.33 12.57 1.09
N GLN A 23 1.30 11.78 0.53
CA GLN A 23 1.12 10.35 0.37
C GLN A 23 1.04 9.67 1.74
N ASN A 24 0.11 8.73 1.89
CA ASN A 24 -0.19 8.01 3.12
C ASN A 24 0.81 6.86 3.37
N CYS A 25 2.08 7.18 3.71
CA CYS A 25 2.95 6.13 4.21
C CYS A 25 2.31 5.50 5.45
N THR A 26 2.07 4.19 5.42
CA THR A 26 1.32 3.50 6.47
C THR A 26 2.22 2.54 7.24
N ILE A 27 2.18 2.60 8.57
CA ILE A 27 2.83 1.62 9.44
C ILE A 27 1.74 0.74 10.02
N ILE A 28 1.78 -0.56 9.71
CA ILE A 28 0.85 -1.56 10.26
C ILE A 28 1.65 -2.52 11.13
N TRP A 29 1.10 -2.91 12.27
CA TRP A 29 1.74 -3.88 13.16
C TRP A 29 0.76 -4.88 13.76
N ASP A 30 1.30 -6.04 14.05
CA ASP A 30 0.63 -7.05 14.87
C ASP A 30 0.73 -6.63 16.34
N GLU A 31 -0.41 -6.39 16.99
CA GLU A 31 -0.44 -5.89 18.36
C GLU A 31 0.23 -6.82 19.38
N PRO A 32 0.03 -8.16 19.34
CA PRO A 32 0.67 -9.05 20.29
C PRO A 32 2.20 -9.09 20.17
N THR A 33 2.74 -9.14 18.95
CA THR A 33 4.17 -9.30 18.75
C THR A 33 4.93 -7.99 18.56
N LYS A 34 4.22 -6.87 18.32
CA LYS A 34 4.78 -5.55 17.95
C LYS A 34 5.66 -5.57 16.69
N LYS A 35 5.56 -6.62 15.89
CA LYS A 35 6.19 -6.69 14.58
C LYS A 35 5.40 -5.87 13.57
N ALA A 36 6.11 -5.09 12.75
CA ALA A 36 5.51 -4.09 11.88
C ALA A 36 6.03 -4.16 10.45
N VAL A 37 5.24 -3.60 9.54
CA VAL A 37 5.63 -3.27 8.17
C VAL A 37 5.42 -1.78 7.92
N VAL A 38 6.28 -1.19 7.10
CA VAL A 38 6.05 0.13 6.52
C VAL A 38 5.59 -0.07 5.07
N ILE A 39 4.44 0.50 4.72
CA ILE A 39 3.89 0.44 3.37
C ILE A 39 4.09 1.80 2.71
N ASP A 40 4.65 1.77 1.50
CA ASP A 40 4.87 2.93 0.63
C ASP A 40 5.60 4.10 1.32
N PRO A 41 6.87 3.95 1.71
CA PRO A 41 7.66 5.06 2.25
C PRO A 41 8.09 6.00 1.12
N GLY A 42 7.20 6.90 0.72
CA GLY A 42 7.37 7.78 -0.45
C GLY A 42 8.42 8.87 -0.28
N GLY A 43 8.84 9.19 0.95
CA GLY A 43 9.83 10.21 1.27
C GLY A 43 9.83 10.53 2.75
N ASP A 44 10.42 11.68 3.15
CA ASP A 44 10.44 12.15 4.54
C ASP A 44 10.86 11.07 5.55
N VAL A 45 11.92 10.29 5.24
CA VAL A 45 12.32 9.09 5.98
C VAL A 45 12.52 9.37 7.47
N ALA A 46 13.07 10.53 7.83
CA ALA A 46 13.22 10.93 9.22
C ALA A 46 11.87 11.03 9.97
N LYS A 47 10.81 11.48 9.29
CA LYS A 47 9.44 11.55 9.85
C LYS A 47 8.87 10.15 10.07
N ILE A 48 9.08 9.24 9.10
CA ILE A 48 8.66 7.83 9.23
C ILE A 48 9.40 7.17 10.42
N GLN A 49 10.72 7.35 10.53
CA GLN A 49 11.51 6.82 11.66
C GLN A 49 11.05 7.35 13.01
N ALA A 50 10.70 8.64 13.09
CA ALA A 50 10.15 9.23 14.32
C ALA A 50 8.81 8.57 14.69
N ALA A 51 7.94 8.32 13.72
CA ALA A 51 6.67 7.63 13.93
C ALA A 51 6.89 6.17 14.39
N ILE A 52 7.79 5.43 13.77
CA ILE A 52 8.18 4.08 14.20
C ILE A 52 8.63 4.10 15.68
N LYS A 53 9.48 5.05 16.05
CA LYS A 53 9.96 5.18 17.42
C LYS A 53 8.84 5.49 18.42
N GLN A 54 7.86 6.32 18.04
CA GLN A 54 6.73 6.67 18.90
C GLN A 54 5.80 5.47 19.15
N THR A 55 5.60 4.62 18.16
CA THR A 55 4.77 3.42 18.30
C THR A 55 5.45 2.29 19.08
N GLY A 56 6.76 2.31 19.19
CA GLY A 56 7.55 1.27 19.86
C GLY A 56 7.53 -0.08 19.15
N VAL A 57 7.19 -0.10 17.86
CA VAL A 57 7.15 -1.33 17.05
C VAL A 57 8.52 -1.67 16.46
N THR A 58 8.69 -2.93 16.08
CA THR A 58 9.87 -3.43 15.35
C THR A 58 9.49 -3.66 13.90
N VAL A 59 10.01 -2.83 13.00
CA VAL A 59 9.78 -3.01 11.56
C VAL A 59 10.60 -4.18 11.05
N GLU A 60 9.95 -5.15 10.40
CA GLU A 60 10.58 -6.32 9.79
C GLU A 60 10.71 -6.20 8.27
N LYS A 61 9.84 -5.41 7.63
CA LYS A 61 9.75 -5.32 6.17
C LYS A 61 9.25 -3.95 5.73
N ILE A 62 9.47 -3.67 4.45
CA ILE A 62 8.82 -2.61 3.69
C ILE A 62 8.00 -3.29 2.60
N TRP A 63 6.74 -2.88 2.43
CA TRP A 63 5.90 -3.32 1.32
C TRP A 63 5.62 -2.14 0.39
N LEU A 64 5.57 -2.44 -0.91
CA LEU A 64 5.27 -1.45 -1.94
C LEU A 64 4.02 -1.86 -2.71
N THR A 65 3.06 -0.93 -2.81
CA THR A 65 1.84 -1.14 -3.60
C THR A 65 2.11 -1.00 -5.09
N HIS A 66 2.90 -0.01 -5.49
CA HIS A 66 3.26 0.25 -6.88
C HIS A 66 4.51 1.14 -6.97
N GLY A 67 5.01 1.38 -8.19
CA GLY A 67 6.33 1.97 -8.40
C GLY A 67 6.38 3.50 -8.58
N HIS A 68 5.31 4.27 -8.35
CA HIS A 68 5.37 5.73 -8.50
C HIS A 68 6.22 6.37 -7.42
N ILE A 69 6.88 7.48 -7.79
CA ILE A 69 7.93 8.12 -6.99
C ILE A 69 7.47 8.52 -5.58
N ASP A 70 6.26 9.00 -5.45
CA ASP A 70 5.66 9.42 -4.18
C ASP A 70 5.32 8.25 -3.24
N HIS A 71 5.36 7.00 -3.73
CA HIS A 71 5.24 5.77 -2.94
C HIS A 71 6.59 5.11 -2.63
N VAL A 72 7.58 5.29 -3.51
CA VAL A 72 8.85 4.54 -3.38
C VAL A 72 10.08 5.40 -3.12
N GLY A 73 9.95 6.72 -3.18
CA GLY A 73 11.10 7.63 -3.13
C GLY A 73 12.00 7.49 -1.90
N GLY A 74 11.42 7.18 -0.74
CA GLY A 74 12.14 6.92 0.51
C GLY A 74 12.50 5.45 0.76
N ALA A 75 12.02 4.51 -0.07
CA ALA A 75 12.10 3.08 0.23
C ALA A 75 13.54 2.57 0.35
N ALA A 76 14.42 2.97 -0.57
CA ALA A 76 15.83 2.56 -0.54
C ALA A 76 16.59 3.13 0.68
N GLU A 77 16.31 4.37 1.08
CA GLU A 77 16.91 4.99 2.25
C GLU A 77 16.40 4.31 3.54
N LEU A 78 15.10 4.10 3.66
CA LEU A 78 14.50 3.47 4.83
C LEU A 78 14.95 2.01 4.99
N ARG A 79 15.02 1.25 3.89
CA ARG A 79 15.59 -0.11 3.87
C ARG A 79 16.98 -0.16 4.48
N ASP A 80 17.85 0.74 4.02
CA ASP A 80 19.25 0.78 4.48
C ASP A 80 19.34 1.23 5.95
N ALA A 81 18.47 2.17 6.37
CA ALA A 81 18.45 2.64 7.76
C ALA A 81 17.95 1.58 8.75
N LEU A 82 16.98 0.77 8.34
CA LEU A 82 16.36 -0.27 9.19
C LEU A 82 16.97 -1.66 8.97
N GLN A 83 17.77 -1.87 7.91
CA GLN A 83 18.35 -3.17 7.51
C GLN A 83 17.27 -4.24 7.29
N VAL A 84 16.17 -3.86 6.63
CA VAL A 84 15.01 -4.72 6.34
C VAL A 84 14.89 -5.01 4.85
N LYS A 85 14.03 -5.96 4.48
CA LYS A 85 13.74 -6.32 3.09
C LYS A 85 12.58 -5.50 2.52
N ILE A 86 12.58 -5.33 1.20
CA ILE A 86 11.48 -4.76 0.43
C ILE A 86 10.77 -5.88 -0.33
N GLU A 87 9.45 -5.99 -0.17
CA GLU A 87 8.57 -6.88 -0.94
C GLU A 87 7.56 -6.05 -1.73
N GLY A 88 7.31 -6.40 -2.97
CA GLY A 88 6.49 -5.65 -3.93
C GLY A 88 7.22 -4.50 -4.62
N PRO A 89 6.55 -3.88 -5.60
CA PRO A 89 5.24 -4.23 -6.16
C PRO A 89 5.28 -5.48 -7.07
N HIS A 90 4.34 -5.60 -8.01
CA HIS A 90 4.45 -6.61 -9.07
C HIS A 90 5.54 -6.21 -10.08
N ILE A 91 6.15 -7.21 -10.73
CA ILE A 91 7.28 -7.04 -11.67
C ILE A 91 6.97 -6.09 -12.84
N ALA A 92 5.71 -5.91 -13.19
CA ALA A 92 5.31 -4.99 -14.25
C ALA A 92 5.67 -3.52 -13.98
N ASP A 93 5.92 -3.14 -12.71
CA ASP A 93 6.40 -1.82 -12.32
C ASP A 93 7.93 -1.69 -12.25
N LYS A 94 8.67 -2.72 -12.67
CA LYS A 94 10.13 -2.68 -12.66
C LYS A 94 10.68 -1.42 -13.34
N TYR A 95 10.09 -1.02 -14.46
CA TYR A 95 10.53 0.17 -15.19
C TYR A 95 10.41 1.47 -14.37
N LEU A 96 9.45 1.56 -13.45
CA LEU A 96 9.30 2.70 -12.53
C LEU A 96 10.43 2.69 -11.49
N LEU A 97 10.74 1.54 -10.91
CA LEU A 97 11.82 1.39 -9.93
C LEU A 97 13.21 1.58 -10.54
N ASP A 98 13.40 1.22 -11.80
CA ASP A 98 14.62 1.50 -12.56
C ASP A 98 14.82 2.99 -12.87
N ASN A 99 13.75 3.81 -12.73
CA ASN A 99 13.72 5.23 -13.08
C ASN A 99 13.35 6.16 -11.90
N VAL A 100 13.51 5.70 -10.66
CA VAL A 100 13.21 6.50 -9.44
C VAL A 100 13.99 7.81 -9.43
N VAL A 101 15.27 7.79 -9.78
CA VAL A 101 16.13 8.98 -9.82
C VAL A 101 15.58 10.02 -10.79
N SER A 102 15.33 9.62 -12.04
CA SER A 102 14.83 10.55 -13.08
C SER A 102 13.42 11.06 -12.77
N SER A 103 12.59 10.23 -12.11
CA SER A 103 11.28 10.66 -11.63
C SER A 103 11.41 11.66 -10.48
N GLY A 104 12.30 11.40 -9.52
CA GLY A 104 12.56 12.30 -8.41
C GLY A 104 13.04 13.68 -8.87
N GLU A 105 13.94 13.75 -9.85
CA GLU A 105 14.41 15.02 -10.43
C GLU A 105 13.28 15.88 -10.98
N ARG A 106 12.27 15.27 -11.62
CA ARG A 106 11.09 15.99 -12.15
C ARG A 106 10.24 16.64 -11.06
N PHE A 107 10.24 16.08 -9.87
CA PHE A 107 9.47 16.55 -8.72
C PHE A 107 10.33 17.22 -7.64
N GLY A 108 11.63 17.47 -7.92
CA GLY A 108 12.55 18.13 -6.98
C GLY A 108 12.89 17.27 -5.75
N MET A 109 12.67 15.97 -5.81
CA MET A 109 13.05 15.05 -4.75
C MET A 109 14.55 14.71 -4.87
N THR A 110 15.30 14.89 -3.79
CA THR A 110 16.74 14.63 -3.74
C THR A 110 17.04 13.40 -2.90
N GLY A 111 18.18 12.76 -3.16
CA GLY A 111 18.62 11.58 -2.38
C GLY A 111 17.92 10.27 -2.74
N VAL A 112 16.96 10.31 -3.67
CA VAL A 112 16.27 9.10 -4.16
C VAL A 112 17.23 8.25 -5.00
N ARG A 113 17.00 6.93 -5.02
CA ARG A 113 17.86 5.97 -5.71
C ARG A 113 17.03 4.94 -6.46
N ASN A 114 17.50 4.53 -7.63
CA ASN A 114 16.95 3.34 -8.30
C ASN A 114 17.27 2.09 -7.46
N PHE A 115 16.32 1.18 -7.39
CA PHE A 115 16.48 -0.07 -6.65
C PHE A 115 15.58 -1.17 -7.19
N GLY A 116 15.86 -2.40 -6.81
CA GLY A 116 14.94 -3.53 -6.94
C GLY A 116 14.47 -3.99 -5.57
N PRO A 117 13.27 -4.54 -5.46
CA PRO A 117 12.81 -5.20 -4.24
C PRO A 117 13.53 -6.54 -4.06
N ASP A 118 13.53 -7.06 -2.84
CA ASP A 118 14.04 -8.40 -2.54
C ASP A 118 13.08 -9.49 -3.05
N ARG A 119 11.80 -9.15 -3.18
CA ARG A 119 10.74 -10.02 -3.72
C ARG A 119 9.72 -9.21 -4.49
N TRP A 120 9.47 -9.57 -5.74
CA TRP A 120 8.29 -9.14 -6.49
C TRP A 120 7.07 -9.91 -6.00
N LEU A 121 5.90 -9.28 -6.03
CA LEU A 121 4.64 -9.89 -5.61
C LEU A 121 3.74 -10.13 -6.81
N ASP A 122 3.05 -11.27 -6.81
CA ASP A 122 2.13 -11.67 -7.88
C ASP A 122 0.75 -12.02 -7.29
N GLU A 123 -0.24 -12.17 -8.16
CA GLU A 123 -1.59 -12.59 -7.79
C GLU A 123 -1.57 -13.90 -7.00
N GLY A 124 -2.21 -13.90 -5.83
CA GLY A 124 -2.32 -15.07 -4.97
C GLY A 124 -1.12 -15.33 -4.07
N ASP A 125 -0.06 -14.51 -4.16
CA ASP A 125 1.00 -14.51 -3.16
C ASP A 125 0.48 -14.14 -1.78
N GLN A 126 1.24 -14.49 -0.75
CA GLN A 126 1.01 -14.04 0.63
C GLN A 126 2.26 -13.41 1.21
N VAL A 127 2.05 -12.39 2.04
CA VAL A 127 3.08 -11.74 2.88
C VAL A 127 2.62 -11.69 4.32
N SER A 128 3.56 -11.67 5.27
CA SER A 128 3.21 -11.72 6.69
C SER A 128 4.09 -10.79 7.53
N ILE A 129 3.53 -10.29 8.62
CA ILE A 129 4.21 -9.62 9.74
C ILE A 129 3.64 -10.14 11.04
N GLY A 130 4.47 -10.58 11.98
CA GLY A 130 3.99 -11.26 13.17
C GLY A 130 3.06 -12.40 12.79
N ASP A 131 1.86 -12.42 13.37
CA ASP A 131 0.81 -13.41 13.09
C ASP A 131 -0.21 -12.93 12.03
N LEU A 132 -0.01 -11.74 11.45
CA LEU A 132 -0.89 -11.21 10.41
C LEU A 132 -0.42 -11.67 9.03
N THR A 133 -1.33 -12.25 8.25
CA THR A 133 -1.09 -12.65 6.86
C THR A 133 -1.99 -11.85 5.92
N PHE A 134 -1.41 -11.38 4.83
CA PHE A 134 -2.10 -10.61 3.80
C PHE A 134 -2.01 -11.33 2.47
N ASP A 135 -3.15 -11.50 1.82
CA ASP A 135 -3.24 -11.96 0.44
C ASP A 135 -2.91 -10.82 -0.51
N ILE A 136 -2.22 -11.15 -1.60
CA ILE A 136 -1.86 -10.19 -2.65
C ILE A 136 -2.85 -10.28 -3.79
N LEU A 137 -3.43 -9.13 -4.14
CA LEU A 137 -4.26 -9.00 -5.33
C LEU A 137 -3.53 -8.09 -6.32
N HIS A 138 -3.21 -8.58 -7.50
CA HIS A 138 -2.64 -7.77 -8.57
C HIS A 138 -3.76 -6.97 -9.24
N CYS A 139 -3.75 -5.66 -9.07
CA CYS A 139 -4.82 -4.74 -9.49
C CYS A 139 -4.27 -3.68 -10.46
N PRO A 140 -3.88 -4.06 -11.69
CA PRO A 140 -3.34 -3.12 -12.67
C PRO A 140 -4.38 -2.09 -13.12
N GLY A 141 -3.86 -0.97 -13.65
CA GLY A 141 -4.65 0.09 -14.26
C GLY A 141 -4.25 1.50 -13.85
N HIS A 142 -3.94 1.77 -12.59
CA HIS A 142 -3.23 2.98 -12.17
C HIS A 142 -1.76 2.90 -12.57
N SER A 143 -1.09 1.82 -12.19
CA SER A 143 0.15 1.35 -12.78
C SER A 143 -0.01 -0.12 -13.18
N PRO A 144 0.86 -0.64 -14.09
CA PRO A 144 0.79 -2.05 -14.48
C PRO A 144 1.09 -3.02 -13.34
N GLY A 145 1.88 -2.58 -12.35
CA GLY A 145 2.32 -3.41 -11.23
C GLY A 145 1.62 -3.14 -9.92
N SER A 146 0.51 -2.42 -9.90
CA SER A 146 -0.25 -2.14 -8.68
C SER A 146 -0.73 -3.42 -7.99
N VAL A 147 -0.43 -3.54 -6.68
CA VAL A 147 -0.90 -4.63 -5.83
C VAL A 147 -1.65 -4.09 -4.62
N VAL A 148 -2.57 -4.90 -4.11
CA VAL A 148 -3.36 -4.64 -2.91
C VAL A 148 -3.01 -5.68 -1.87
N PHE A 149 -2.84 -5.25 -0.62
CA PHE A 149 -2.61 -6.11 0.54
C PHE A 149 -3.92 -6.31 1.28
N PHE A 150 -4.48 -7.51 1.26
CA PHE A 150 -5.77 -7.82 1.89
C PHE A 150 -5.61 -8.78 3.07
N ASN A 151 -6.05 -8.36 4.26
CA ASN A 151 -6.16 -9.24 5.41
C ASN A 151 -7.62 -9.64 5.63
N LYS A 152 -7.89 -10.92 5.42
CA LYS A 152 -9.24 -11.48 5.48
C LYS A 152 -9.83 -11.45 6.89
N GLU A 153 -9.03 -11.69 7.90
CA GLU A 153 -9.50 -11.79 9.29
C GLU A 153 -9.79 -10.42 9.90
N LEU A 154 -8.97 -9.41 9.56
CA LEU A 154 -9.17 -8.02 9.95
C LEU A 154 -10.27 -7.33 9.13
N ARG A 155 -10.70 -7.94 8.02
CA ARG A 155 -11.58 -7.30 7.02
C ARG A 155 -11.02 -5.94 6.58
N PHE A 156 -9.76 -5.94 6.23
CA PHE A 156 -8.98 -4.73 5.94
C PHE A 156 -8.12 -4.90 4.69
N ALA A 157 -8.02 -3.85 3.86
CA ALA A 157 -7.12 -3.78 2.73
C ALA A 157 -6.28 -2.50 2.73
N HIS A 158 -5.03 -2.58 2.26
CA HIS A 158 -4.26 -1.42 1.82
C HIS A 158 -4.24 -1.44 0.30
N VAL A 159 -4.92 -0.45 -0.31
CA VAL A 159 -5.24 -0.51 -1.74
C VAL A 159 -4.33 0.36 -2.62
N GLY A 160 -3.33 1.06 -2.02
CA GLY A 160 -2.51 2.01 -2.77
C GLY A 160 -3.39 3.00 -3.55
N ASP A 161 -3.08 3.20 -4.81
CA ASP A 161 -3.79 4.14 -5.69
C ASP A 161 -4.80 3.44 -6.63
N VAL A 162 -5.35 2.32 -6.19
CA VAL A 162 -6.39 1.61 -6.97
C VAL A 162 -7.76 2.22 -6.74
N LEU A 163 -8.15 2.45 -5.48
CA LEU A 163 -9.48 2.95 -5.08
C LEU A 163 -9.33 4.01 -4.00
N PHE A 164 -10.09 5.10 -4.13
CA PHE A 164 -10.14 6.21 -3.17
C PHE A 164 -11.58 6.44 -2.69
N ALA A 165 -11.72 7.19 -1.61
CA ALA A 165 -13.03 7.69 -1.17
C ALA A 165 -13.65 8.59 -2.24
N GLY A 166 -14.70 8.10 -2.93
CA GLY A 166 -15.40 8.79 -4.00
C GLY A 166 -14.62 8.94 -5.32
N SER A 167 -13.48 8.24 -5.49
CA SER A 167 -12.66 8.34 -6.71
C SER A 167 -11.90 7.04 -6.99
N VAL A 168 -11.13 7.02 -8.07
CA VAL A 168 -10.20 5.95 -8.43
C VAL A 168 -8.85 6.53 -8.82
N GLY A 169 -7.81 5.71 -8.89
CA GLY A 169 -6.48 6.12 -9.33
C GLY A 169 -6.51 6.75 -10.72
N ARG A 170 -5.65 7.74 -10.96
CA ARG A 170 -5.46 8.29 -12.30
C ARG A 170 -4.86 7.24 -13.23
N THR A 171 -5.16 7.35 -14.51
CA THR A 171 -4.75 6.36 -15.52
C THR A 171 -4.11 6.98 -16.75
N ASP A 172 -3.76 8.26 -16.67
CA ASP A 172 -3.17 9.06 -17.74
C ASP A 172 -1.63 9.07 -17.73
N LEU A 173 -1.01 8.39 -16.75
CA LEU A 173 0.43 8.20 -16.69
C LEU A 173 0.86 6.99 -17.55
N PRO A 174 2.16 6.93 -17.95
CA PRO A 174 2.66 5.81 -18.74
C PRO A 174 2.37 4.45 -18.09
N GLY A 175 1.73 3.55 -18.82
CA GLY A 175 1.30 2.23 -18.34
C GLY A 175 -0.09 2.22 -17.69
N GLY A 176 -0.73 3.39 -17.50
CA GLY A 176 -2.09 3.48 -16.99
C GLY A 176 -3.16 3.04 -18.00
N SER A 177 -4.27 2.48 -17.49
CA SER A 177 -5.40 2.01 -18.28
C SER A 177 -6.69 2.08 -17.45
N HIS A 178 -7.56 3.02 -17.79
CA HIS A 178 -8.83 3.18 -17.06
C HIS A 178 -9.73 1.93 -17.16
N PRO A 179 -9.93 1.30 -18.33
CA PRO A 179 -10.73 0.09 -18.40
C PRO A 179 -10.18 -1.04 -17.52
N GLU A 180 -8.84 -1.17 -17.46
CA GLU A 180 -8.19 -2.20 -16.65
C GLU A 180 -8.32 -1.90 -15.15
N LEU A 181 -8.19 -0.63 -14.74
CA LEU A 181 -8.40 -0.22 -13.35
C LEU A 181 -9.80 -0.54 -12.88
N ILE A 182 -10.83 -0.15 -13.65
CA ILE A 182 -12.22 -0.44 -13.32
C ILE A 182 -12.47 -1.94 -13.26
N LYS A 183 -11.88 -2.71 -14.18
CA LYS A 183 -11.96 -4.17 -14.16
C LYS A 183 -11.32 -4.73 -12.87
N SER A 184 -10.12 -4.29 -12.51
CA SER A 184 -9.43 -4.70 -11.27
C SER A 184 -10.29 -4.43 -10.03
N ILE A 185 -10.90 -3.25 -9.93
CA ILE A 185 -11.78 -2.90 -8.81
C ILE A 185 -13.01 -3.83 -8.79
N LYS A 186 -13.70 -3.97 -9.92
CA LYS A 186 -14.95 -4.74 -9.99
C LYS A 186 -14.76 -6.24 -9.77
N GLU A 187 -13.68 -6.80 -10.29
CA GLU A 187 -13.45 -8.25 -10.23
C GLU A 187 -12.69 -8.70 -8.99
N LYS A 188 -11.89 -7.80 -8.36
CA LYS A 188 -11.02 -8.18 -7.24
C LYS A 188 -11.34 -7.46 -5.93
N LEU A 189 -11.64 -6.16 -5.94
CA LEU A 189 -11.92 -5.44 -4.70
C LEU A 189 -13.39 -5.57 -4.27
N LEU A 190 -14.35 -5.33 -5.18
CA LEU A 190 -15.75 -5.42 -4.82
C LEU A 190 -16.15 -6.80 -4.28
N PRO A 191 -15.63 -7.94 -4.76
CA PRO A 191 -15.95 -9.26 -4.19
C PRO A 191 -15.43 -9.51 -2.78
N LEU A 192 -14.53 -8.68 -2.24
CA LEU A 192 -14.00 -8.84 -0.88
C LEU A 192 -15.10 -8.69 0.19
N GLY A 193 -16.14 -7.91 -0.12
CA GLY A 193 -17.30 -7.69 0.74
C GLY A 193 -17.42 -6.26 1.25
N ASP A 194 -18.65 -5.83 1.50
CA ASP A 194 -18.98 -4.44 1.82
C ASP A 194 -18.46 -3.98 3.19
N ASP A 195 -18.17 -4.92 4.08
CA ASP A 195 -17.61 -4.69 5.42
C ASP A 195 -16.08 -4.51 5.43
N VAL A 196 -15.40 -4.65 4.29
CA VAL A 196 -13.96 -4.42 4.19
C VAL A 196 -13.67 -2.93 4.20
N GLY A 197 -12.95 -2.48 5.25
CA GLY A 197 -12.37 -1.14 5.29
C GLY A 197 -11.03 -1.08 4.57
N PHE A 198 -10.66 0.09 4.05
CA PHE A 198 -9.36 0.24 3.40
C PHE A 198 -8.67 1.57 3.70
N ILE A 199 -7.33 1.53 3.62
CA ILE A 199 -6.45 2.70 3.51
C ILE A 199 -5.98 2.76 2.06
N CYS A 200 -5.96 3.97 1.50
CA CYS A 200 -5.47 4.27 0.16
C CYS A 200 -4.21 5.13 0.22
N GLY A 201 -3.54 5.28 -0.92
CA GLY A 201 -2.30 6.04 -1.03
C GLY A 201 -2.42 7.53 -0.74
N HIS A 202 -3.60 8.13 -0.91
CA HIS A 202 -3.84 9.56 -0.66
C HIS A 202 -5.22 9.79 -0.03
N GLY A 203 -5.30 10.79 0.85
CA GLY A 203 -6.56 11.23 1.45
C GLY A 203 -7.12 10.26 2.48
N ALA A 204 -8.43 10.30 2.67
CA ALA A 204 -9.13 9.50 3.67
C ALA A 204 -9.36 8.07 3.19
N GLY A 205 -9.33 7.11 4.13
CA GLY A 205 -9.81 5.76 3.89
C GLY A 205 -11.33 5.68 3.71
N SER A 206 -11.82 4.52 3.25
CA SER A 206 -13.23 4.24 3.06
C SER A 206 -13.54 2.76 3.30
N SER A 207 -14.67 2.27 2.83
CA SER A 207 -15.02 0.86 2.78
C SER A 207 -15.49 0.44 1.39
N ILE A 208 -15.34 -0.83 1.07
CA ILE A 208 -15.80 -1.38 -0.22
C ILE A 208 -17.31 -1.13 -0.41
N GLY A 209 -18.10 -1.29 0.64
CA GLY A 209 -19.54 -1.05 0.59
C GLY A 209 -19.91 0.40 0.31
N GLN A 210 -19.21 1.35 0.95
CA GLN A 210 -19.42 2.77 0.69
C GLN A 210 -19.10 3.11 -0.77
N GLU A 211 -17.95 2.67 -1.27
CA GLU A 211 -17.53 2.97 -2.65
C GLU A 211 -18.42 2.28 -3.69
N ARG A 212 -18.88 1.06 -3.44
CA ARG A 212 -19.85 0.38 -4.30
C ARG A 212 -21.12 1.19 -4.50
N MET A 213 -21.59 1.86 -3.43
CA MET A 213 -22.86 2.58 -3.44
C MET A 213 -22.74 4.01 -3.98
N THR A 214 -21.61 4.68 -3.75
CA THR A 214 -21.55 6.14 -3.95
C THR A 214 -20.41 6.61 -4.85
N ASN A 215 -19.47 5.72 -5.23
CA ASN A 215 -18.36 6.13 -6.07
C ASN A 215 -18.83 6.30 -7.52
N PRO A 216 -18.74 7.53 -8.10
CA PRO A 216 -19.27 7.80 -9.44
C PRO A 216 -18.60 6.98 -10.55
N PHE A 217 -17.35 6.57 -10.37
CA PHE A 217 -16.63 5.70 -11.32
C PHE A 217 -17.16 4.26 -11.32
N LEU A 218 -17.84 3.84 -10.25
CA LEU A 218 -18.37 2.48 -10.10
C LEU A 218 -19.86 2.41 -10.36
N THR A 219 -20.61 3.49 -10.04
CA THR A 219 -22.06 3.57 -10.26
C THR A 219 -22.45 3.94 -11.70
N GLY A 220 -21.52 4.47 -12.48
CA GLY A 220 -21.77 4.89 -13.87
C GLY A 220 -22.43 6.27 -13.98
N GLU A 221 -22.33 7.11 -12.95
CA GLU A 221 -22.89 8.46 -12.92
C GLU A 221 -21.95 9.53 -13.53
N MET A 222 -20.91 9.10 -14.26
CA MET A 222 -19.99 9.97 -15.00
C MET A 222 -20.09 9.78 -16.50
#